data_b1a65455242731705ea53e02ce1b5ccd
#
_entry.id   b1a65455242731705ea53e02ce1b5ccd
#
_cell.length_a   1.000
_cell.length_b   1.000
_cell.length_c   1.000
_cell.angle_alpha   90.00
_cell.angle_beta   90.00
_cell.angle_gamma   90.00
#
_symmetry.space_group_name_H-M   'P 1'
#
loop_
_entity.id
_entity.type
_entity.pdbx_description
1 polymer ?
#
loop_
_entity_poly.entity_id
_entity_poly.type
_entity_poly.pdbx_seq_one_letter_code
_entity_poly.pdbx_strand_id
1 'polypeptide(L)'
;MAVTFDLFGTLVDVEYPSDPAEAVARELESRDVAVPDDWHVAYGERHVEAPAGAEVPLPAHVARALDSRGVDVTENAARHAVIAAFDPDVTRRDGALEAVRGAAERGPVGLLSNCAVPELVPRTLIRARLRGEFDAVTTSVGCGWRKPHPSAFEAAAEALGTSTTGLVHVGDDAETDGGIVAAGGRFVDVTETPLSAVVAELEAEQ
;
A
#
# COMPACT_ATOMS: atom_id res chain seq x y z
N MET A 1 9.91 13.40 16.83
CA MET A 1 10.01 12.94 15.44
C MET A 1 9.30 11.59 15.36
N ALA A 2 8.45 11.39 14.38
CA ALA A 2 7.88 10.07 14.07
C ALA A 2 8.41 9.62 12.70
N VAL A 3 8.46 8.31 12.47
CA VAL A 3 8.95 7.74 11.21
C VAL A 3 7.87 6.85 10.61
N THR A 4 7.63 6.99 9.32
CA THR A 4 6.80 6.03 8.57
C THR A 4 7.61 5.37 7.48
N PHE A 5 7.33 4.11 7.24
CA PHE A 5 7.91 3.33 6.15
C PHE A 5 6.84 2.99 5.10
N ASP A 6 7.20 3.04 3.83
CA ASP A 6 6.46 2.29 2.83
C ASP A 6 6.71 0.78 3.01
N LEU A 7 5.90 -0.05 2.35
CA LEU A 7 5.98 -1.51 2.48
C LEU A 7 6.59 -2.17 1.25
N PHE A 8 5.91 -2.05 0.11
CA PHE A 8 6.24 -2.78 -1.12
C PHE A 8 7.36 -2.07 -1.88
N GLY A 9 8.49 -2.76 -2.13
CA GLY A 9 9.69 -2.16 -2.71
C GLY A 9 10.62 -1.53 -1.65
N THR A 10 10.11 -1.23 -0.46
CA THR A 10 10.88 -0.64 0.64
C THR A 10 11.27 -1.69 1.69
N LEU A 11 10.30 -2.28 2.38
CA LEU A 11 10.54 -3.26 3.45
C LEU A 11 10.43 -4.71 2.96
N VAL A 12 9.66 -4.93 1.89
CA VAL A 12 9.43 -6.25 1.31
C VAL A 12 9.46 -6.20 -0.21
N ASP A 13 9.92 -7.28 -0.80
CA ASP A 13 9.74 -7.58 -2.22
C ASP A 13 8.59 -8.56 -2.38
N VAL A 14 7.76 -8.35 -3.42
CA VAL A 14 6.63 -9.20 -3.78
C VAL A 14 6.58 -9.37 -5.29
N GLU A 15 6.12 -10.54 -5.73
CA GLU A 15 5.85 -10.78 -7.14
C GLU A 15 4.35 -10.65 -7.39
N TYR A 16 3.96 -9.61 -8.11
CA TYR A 16 2.58 -9.43 -8.54
C TYR A 16 2.28 -10.24 -9.81
N PRO A 17 1.00 -10.61 -10.03
CA PRO A 17 0.59 -11.22 -11.30
C PRO A 17 1.02 -10.35 -12.49
N SER A 18 1.64 -10.94 -13.49
CA SER A 18 2.04 -10.23 -14.72
C SER A 18 0.83 -9.70 -15.52
N ASP A 19 -0.32 -10.37 -15.37
CA ASP A 19 -1.62 -9.93 -15.88
C ASP A 19 -2.64 -9.94 -14.73
N PRO A 20 -2.85 -8.77 -14.08
CA PRO A 20 -3.80 -8.65 -12.97
C PRO A 20 -5.24 -8.92 -13.38
N ALA A 21 -5.66 -8.52 -14.59
CA ALA A 21 -7.02 -8.77 -15.08
C ALA A 21 -7.29 -10.26 -15.22
N GLU A 22 -6.37 -11.00 -15.85
CA GLU A 22 -6.44 -12.46 -16.01
C GLU A 22 -6.40 -13.20 -14.66
N ALA A 23 -5.58 -12.72 -13.72
CA ALA A 23 -5.51 -13.32 -12.39
C ALA A 23 -6.84 -13.17 -11.64
N VAL A 24 -7.47 -11.99 -11.71
CA VAL A 24 -8.79 -11.74 -11.12
C VAL A 24 -9.87 -12.56 -11.83
N ALA A 25 -9.83 -12.66 -13.17
CA ALA A 25 -10.77 -13.46 -13.94
C ALA A 25 -10.80 -14.92 -13.48
N ARG A 26 -9.64 -15.56 -13.39
CA ARG A 26 -9.53 -16.96 -12.91
C ARG A 26 -10.11 -17.15 -11.50
N GLU A 27 -9.89 -16.19 -10.63
CA GLU A 27 -10.43 -16.26 -9.27
C GLU A 27 -11.94 -16.00 -9.21
N LEU A 28 -12.50 -15.19 -10.12
CA LEU A 28 -13.94 -15.02 -10.28
C LEU A 28 -14.59 -16.30 -10.80
N GLU A 29 -14.06 -16.90 -11.87
CA GLU A 29 -14.55 -18.16 -12.45
C GLU A 29 -14.51 -19.31 -11.43
N SER A 30 -13.46 -19.41 -10.62
CA SER A 30 -13.34 -20.42 -9.55
C SER A 30 -14.44 -20.31 -8.49
N ARG A 31 -15.17 -19.20 -8.48
CA ARG A 31 -16.30 -18.88 -7.56
C ARG A 31 -17.64 -18.82 -8.28
N ASP A 32 -17.73 -19.44 -9.47
CA ASP A 32 -18.93 -19.47 -10.30
C ASP A 32 -19.43 -18.05 -10.71
N VAL A 33 -18.55 -17.06 -10.77
CA VAL A 33 -18.86 -15.73 -11.31
C VAL A 33 -18.51 -15.72 -12.80
N ALA A 34 -19.49 -15.38 -13.63
CA ALA A 34 -19.27 -15.24 -15.07
C ALA A 34 -18.30 -14.08 -15.36
N VAL A 35 -17.34 -14.32 -16.22
CA VAL A 35 -16.39 -13.29 -16.68
C VAL A 35 -16.76 -12.91 -18.12
N PRO A 36 -16.97 -11.61 -18.41
CA PRO A 36 -17.29 -11.16 -19.78
C PRO A 36 -16.15 -11.45 -20.76
N ASP A 37 -16.50 -11.71 -22.04
CA ASP A 37 -15.51 -11.97 -23.11
C ASP A 37 -14.52 -10.79 -23.29
N ASP A 38 -14.97 -9.55 -23.03
CA ASP A 38 -14.16 -8.33 -23.08
C ASP A 38 -13.63 -7.89 -21.72
N TRP A 39 -13.42 -8.82 -20.79
CA TRP A 39 -13.02 -8.56 -19.41
C TRP A 39 -11.80 -7.64 -19.27
N HIS A 40 -10.76 -7.85 -20.08
CA HIS A 40 -9.57 -6.99 -20.03
C HIS A 40 -9.89 -5.53 -20.35
N VAL A 41 -10.84 -5.30 -21.27
CA VAL A 41 -11.32 -3.95 -21.59
C VAL A 41 -12.09 -3.40 -20.40
N ALA A 42 -13.06 -4.16 -19.89
CA ALA A 42 -13.86 -3.76 -18.74
C ALA A 42 -12.98 -3.47 -17.51
N TYR A 43 -11.99 -4.32 -17.21
CA TYR A 43 -11.06 -4.13 -16.10
C TYR A 43 -10.19 -2.86 -16.26
N GLY A 44 -9.82 -2.50 -17.48
CA GLY A 44 -9.02 -1.31 -17.77
C GLY A 44 -9.81 0.00 -17.79
N GLU A 45 -11.15 -0.05 -17.87
CA GLU A 45 -12.00 1.14 -17.89
C GLU A 45 -12.17 1.76 -16.50
N ARG A 46 -12.41 3.08 -16.46
CA ARG A 46 -12.70 3.78 -15.22
C ARG A 46 -14.19 3.72 -14.89
N HIS A 47 -14.58 2.91 -13.91
CA HIS A 47 -15.96 2.71 -13.49
C HIS A 47 -16.38 3.51 -12.25
N VAL A 48 -15.42 4.03 -11.51
CA VAL A 48 -15.67 4.81 -10.28
C VAL A 48 -15.11 6.21 -10.44
N GLU A 49 -15.98 7.20 -10.29
CA GLU A 49 -15.53 8.59 -10.21
C GLU A 49 -15.00 8.86 -8.80
N ALA A 50 -13.77 9.32 -8.71
CA ALA A 50 -13.11 9.68 -7.47
C ALA A 50 -12.24 10.92 -7.67
N PRO A 51 -12.07 11.77 -6.66
CA PRO A 51 -11.14 12.89 -6.70
C PRO A 51 -9.72 12.43 -7.05
N ALA A 52 -8.89 13.33 -7.60
CA ALA A 52 -7.50 13.02 -7.87
C ALA A 52 -6.77 12.65 -6.58
N GLY A 53 -6.04 11.55 -6.60
CA GLY A 53 -5.32 11.01 -5.43
C GLY A 53 -6.17 10.20 -4.45
N ALA A 54 -7.50 10.12 -4.64
CA ALA A 54 -8.31 9.21 -3.84
C ALA A 54 -8.07 7.74 -4.21
N GLU A 55 -8.10 6.86 -3.23
CA GLU A 55 -7.99 5.43 -3.44
C GLU A 55 -9.36 4.82 -3.80
N VAL A 56 -9.38 4.05 -4.86
CA VAL A 56 -10.53 3.21 -5.22
C VAL A 56 -10.18 1.76 -4.85
N PRO A 57 -10.89 1.15 -3.89
CA PRO A 57 -10.65 -0.24 -3.54
C PRO A 57 -10.81 -1.16 -4.77
N LEU A 58 -9.82 -2.00 -5.03
CA LEU A 58 -9.83 -2.87 -6.21
C LEU A 58 -11.07 -3.80 -6.27
N PRO A 59 -11.58 -4.36 -5.15
CA PRO A 59 -12.84 -5.11 -5.19
C PRO A 59 -14.04 -4.29 -5.66
N ALA A 60 -14.12 -3.02 -5.30
CA ALA A 60 -15.19 -2.14 -5.76
C ALA A 60 -15.06 -1.84 -7.26
N HIS A 61 -13.83 -1.62 -7.74
CA HIS A 61 -13.55 -1.48 -9.17
C HIS A 61 -13.96 -2.73 -9.95
N VAL A 62 -13.56 -3.92 -9.50
CA VAL A 62 -13.92 -5.21 -10.12
C VAL A 62 -15.44 -5.42 -10.16
N ALA A 63 -16.14 -5.14 -9.06
CA ALA A 63 -17.60 -5.26 -9.03
C ALA A 63 -18.28 -4.33 -10.04
N ARG A 64 -17.79 -3.08 -10.17
CA ARG A 64 -18.32 -2.12 -11.15
C ARG A 64 -17.97 -2.48 -12.60
N ALA A 65 -16.78 -3.05 -12.82
CA ALA A 65 -16.40 -3.54 -14.14
C ALA A 65 -17.34 -4.67 -14.61
N LEU A 66 -17.66 -5.62 -13.75
CA LEU A 66 -18.62 -6.70 -14.02
C LEU A 66 -20.04 -6.14 -14.25
N ASP A 67 -20.53 -5.27 -13.37
CA ASP A 67 -21.85 -4.62 -13.48
C ASP A 67 -22.00 -3.88 -14.81
N SER A 68 -20.95 -3.22 -15.30
CA SER A 68 -20.95 -2.51 -16.59
C SER A 68 -21.18 -3.42 -17.80
N ARG A 69 -21.00 -4.73 -17.63
CA ARG A 69 -21.23 -5.79 -18.65
C ARG A 69 -22.46 -6.64 -18.31
N GLY A 70 -23.29 -6.21 -17.33
CA GLY A 70 -24.52 -6.90 -16.95
C GLY A 70 -24.29 -8.18 -16.14
N VAL A 71 -23.09 -8.34 -15.55
CA VAL A 71 -22.79 -9.45 -14.64
C VAL A 71 -23.00 -8.99 -13.20
N ASP A 72 -24.01 -9.56 -12.57
CA ASP A 72 -24.31 -9.29 -11.15
C ASP A 72 -23.34 -10.11 -10.27
N VAL A 73 -22.64 -9.45 -9.37
CA VAL A 73 -21.68 -10.05 -8.45
C VAL A 73 -21.87 -9.51 -7.04
N THR A 74 -21.82 -10.39 -6.06
CA THR A 74 -21.83 -9.93 -4.68
C THR A 74 -20.48 -9.26 -4.33
N GLU A 75 -20.51 -8.22 -3.49
CA GLU A 75 -19.29 -7.55 -3.02
C GLU A 75 -18.29 -8.53 -2.39
N ASN A 76 -18.77 -9.54 -1.70
CA ASN A 76 -17.91 -10.58 -1.12
C ASN A 76 -17.23 -11.45 -2.17
N ALA A 77 -17.90 -11.81 -3.26
CA ALA A 77 -17.29 -12.63 -4.32
C ALA A 77 -16.17 -11.86 -5.03
N ALA A 78 -16.43 -10.60 -5.42
CA ALA A 78 -15.40 -9.74 -6.00
C ALA A 78 -14.22 -9.52 -5.04
N ARG A 79 -14.48 -9.26 -3.75
CA ARG A 79 -13.44 -9.09 -2.74
C ARG A 79 -12.59 -10.34 -2.55
N HIS A 80 -13.19 -11.53 -2.45
CA HIS A 80 -12.46 -12.77 -2.28
C HIS A 80 -11.64 -13.13 -3.52
N ALA A 81 -12.16 -12.86 -4.72
CA ALA A 81 -11.42 -13.05 -5.96
C ALA A 81 -10.18 -12.15 -6.03
N VAL A 82 -10.34 -10.86 -5.74
CA VAL A 82 -9.22 -9.91 -5.72
C VAL A 82 -8.17 -10.31 -4.67
N ILE A 83 -8.58 -10.65 -3.44
CA ILE A 83 -7.65 -11.05 -2.38
C ILE A 83 -6.87 -12.31 -2.77
N ALA A 84 -7.51 -13.28 -3.43
CA ALA A 84 -6.85 -14.49 -3.86
C ALA A 84 -5.91 -14.25 -5.07
N ALA A 85 -6.33 -13.39 -6.01
CA ALA A 85 -5.50 -13.03 -7.16
C ALA A 85 -4.22 -12.26 -6.76
N PHE A 86 -4.29 -11.50 -5.65
CA PHE A 86 -3.17 -10.71 -5.11
C PHE A 86 -2.66 -11.28 -3.78
N ASP A 87 -2.38 -12.57 -3.73
CA ASP A 87 -1.79 -13.24 -2.56
C ASP A 87 -0.35 -13.69 -2.85
N PRO A 88 0.62 -12.74 -3.01
CA PRO A 88 1.96 -13.02 -3.50
C PRO A 88 2.82 -13.71 -2.44
N ASP A 89 3.88 -14.36 -2.92
CA ASP A 89 5.01 -14.66 -2.07
C ASP A 89 5.69 -13.36 -1.61
N VAL A 90 6.13 -13.36 -0.36
CA VAL A 90 6.69 -12.17 0.29
C VAL A 90 8.10 -12.47 0.77
N THR A 91 9.05 -11.67 0.31
CA THR A 91 10.43 -11.68 0.81
C THR A 91 10.72 -10.39 1.57
N ARG A 92 11.06 -10.49 2.86
CA ARG A 92 11.50 -9.33 3.62
C ARG A 92 12.90 -8.93 3.16
N ARG A 93 13.09 -7.64 2.88
CA ARG A 93 14.39 -7.09 2.47
C ARG A 93 15.37 -7.08 3.63
N ASP A 94 16.64 -7.24 3.29
CA ASP A 94 17.74 -7.19 4.27
C ASP A 94 17.80 -5.82 4.97
N GLY A 95 17.95 -5.83 6.28
CA GLY A 95 17.98 -4.61 7.09
C GLY A 95 16.60 -4.01 7.44
N ALA A 96 15.49 -4.54 6.88
CA ALA A 96 14.16 -3.97 7.09
C ALA A 96 13.72 -3.98 8.57
N LEU A 97 13.91 -5.11 9.25
CA LEU A 97 13.54 -5.22 10.67
C LEU A 97 14.39 -4.32 11.56
N GLU A 98 15.68 -4.28 11.27
CA GLU A 98 16.67 -3.47 11.99
C GLU A 98 16.39 -1.97 11.81
N ALA A 99 16.03 -1.53 10.59
CA ALA A 99 15.67 -0.15 10.31
C ALA A 99 14.41 0.27 11.08
N VAL A 100 13.36 -0.57 11.07
CA VAL A 100 12.11 -0.30 11.78
C VAL A 100 12.35 -0.22 13.29
N ARG A 101 13.08 -1.18 13.87
CA ARG A 101 13.38 -1.19 15.31
C ARG A 101 14.30 -0.05 15.73
N GLY A 102 15.31 0.26 14.93
CA GLY A 102 16.18 1.41 15.20
C GLY A 102 15.45 2.76 15.12
N ALA A 103 14.46 2.89 14.24
CA ALA A 103 13.57 4.04 14.22
C ALA A 103 12.67 4.11 15.47
N ALA A 104 12.17 2.96 15.95
CA ALA A 104 11.32 2.86 17.14
C ALA A 104 12.03 3.29 18.44
N GLU A 105 13.36 3.20 18.50
CA GLU A 105 14.15 3.74 19.62
C GLU A 105 14.13 5.28 19.69
N ARG A 106 13.68 5.95 18.63
CA ARG A 106 13.69 7.43 18.50
C ARG A 106 12.32 8.07 18.57
N GLY A 107 11.27 7.29 18.46
CA GLY A 107 9.90 7.79 18.52
C GLY A 107 8.91 6.84 17.84
N PRO A 108 7.64 7.26 17.72
CA PRO A 108 6.60 6.43 17.10
C PRO A 108 6.95 6.04 15.66
N VAL A 109 6.68 4.77 15.32
CA VAL A 109 6.93 4.23 13.98
C VAL A 109 5.63 3.71 13.37
N GLY A 110 5.34 4.15 12.15
CA GLY A 110 4.19 3.70 11.37
C GLY A 110 4.54 3.09 10.03
N LEU A 111 3.54 2.49 9.44
CA LEU A 111 3.54 2.09 8.04
C LEU A 111 2.57 2.98 7.26
N LEU A 112 2.97 3.42 6.06
CA LEU A 112 2.08 4.11 5.11
C LEU A 112 2.27 3.51 3.72
N SER A 113 1.30 2.72 3.27
CA SER A 113 1.40 1.97 2.01
C SER A 113 0.26 2.27 1.05
N ASN A 114 0.59 2.51 -0.22
CA ASN A 114 -0.37 2.53 -1.32
C ASN A 114 -0.80 1.09 -1.62
N CYS A 115 -2.03 0.74 -1.25
CA CYS A 115 -2.58 -0.59 -1.47
C CYS A 115 -4.10 -0.54 -1.67
N ALA A 116 -4.56 -0.83 -2.88
CA ALA A 116 -5.98 -0.90 -3.24
C ALA A 116 -6.64 -2.24 -2.85
N VAL A 117 -5.84 -3.25 -2.45
CA VAL A 117 -6.32 -4.57 -2.09
C VAL A 117 -6.50 -4.66 -0.57
N PRO A 118 -7.74 -4.74 -0.07
CA PRO A 118 -7.98 -4.93 1.36
C PRO A 118 -7.28 -6.18 1.89
N GLU A 119 -6.81 -6.14 3.15
CA GLU A 119 -6.15 -7.25 3.85
C GLU A 119 -4.77 -7.64 3.31
N LEU A 120 -4.32 -7.16 2.15
CA LEU A 120 -3.01 -7.52 1.61
C LEU A 120 -1.88 -7.06 2.54
N VAL A 121 -1.92 -5.81 2.99
CA VAL A 121 -0.88 -5.27 3.90
C VAL A 121 -0.80 -6.06 5.21
N PRO A 122 -1.88 -6.33 5.97
CA PRO A 122 -1.80 -7.17 7.16
C PRO A 122 -1.25 -8.58 6.91
N ARG A 123 -1.62 -9.22 5.80
CA ARG A 123 -1.09 -10.55 5.41
C ARG A 123 0.40 -10.50 5.10
N THR A 124 0.81 -9.48 4.35
CA THR A 124 2.23 -9.24 4.01
C THR A 124 3.06 -9.03 5.27
N LEU A 125 2.60 -8.21 6.22
CA LEU A 125 3.30 -7.99 7.49
C LEU A 125 3.48 -9.28 8.31
N ILE A 126 2.47 -10.19 8.30
CA ILE A 126 2.59 -11.50 8.95
C ILE A 126 3.67 -12.36 8.28
N ARG A 127 3.64 -12.47 6.95
CA ARG A 127 4.60 -13.26 6.16
C ARG A 127 6.03 -12.73 6.29
N ALA A 128 6.19 -11.40 6.25
CA ALA A 128 7.47 -10.72 6.44
C ALA A 128 7.99 -10.75 7.88
N ARG A 129 7.19 -11.24 8.86
CA ARG A 129 7.48 -11.18 10.30
C ARG A 129 7.72 -9.74 10.80
N LEU A 130 6.93 -8.81 10.28
CA LEU A 130 6.94 -7.39 10.67
C LEU A 130 5.66 -7.00 11.44
N ARG A 131 4.73 -7.97 11.66
CA ARG A 131 3.52 -7.72 12.43
C ARG A 131 3.88 -7.35 13.87
N GLY A 132 3.37 -6.21 14.34
CA GLY A 132 3.60 -5.72 15.70
C GLY A 132 4.85 -4.85 15.86
N GLU A 133 5.57 -4.57 14.77
CA GLU A 133 6.73 -3.66 14.78
C GLU A 133 6.33 -2.19 14.56
N PHE A 134 5.04 -1.89 14.33
CA PHE A 134 4.53 -0.55 14.05
C PHE A 134 3.48 -0.15 15.08
N ASP A 135 3.53 1.11 15.53
CA ASP A 135 2.52 1.73 16.38
C ASP A 135 1.23 2.01 15.61
N ALA A 136 1.35 2.30 14.30
CA ALA A 136 0.21 2.51 13.41
C ALA A 136 0.47 1.92 12.01
N VAL A 137 -0.59 1.42 11.38
CA VAL A 137 -0.57 0.94 9.98
C VAL A 137 -1.64 1.69 9.21
N THR A 138 -1.20 2.56 8.30
CA THR A 138 -2.05 3.32 7.39
C THR A 138 -1.92 2.77 5.98
N THR A 139 -3.04 2.48 5.35
CA THR A 139 -3.09 2.04 3.95
C THR A 139 -3.95 3.01 3.15
N SER A 140 -3.67 3.19 1.87
CA SER A 140 -4.47 4.07 1.02
C SER A 140 -5.94 3.64 0.99
N VAL A 141 -6.23 2.33 0.96
CA VAL A 141 -7.61 1.82 1.03
C VAL A 141 -8.26 2.10 2.39
N GLY A 142 -7.48 2.22 3.46
CA GLY A 142 -7.98 2.50 4.81
C GLY A 142 -8.24 3.99 5.05
N CYS A 143 -7.38 4.87 4.59
CA CYS A 143 -7.53 6.33 4.75
C CYS A 143 -8.25 7.02 3.57
N GLY A 144 -8.42 6.31 2.44
CA GLY A 144 -9.07 6.84 1.24
C GLY A 144 -8.17 7.65 0.32
N TRP A 145 -6.87 7.82 0.63
CA TRP A 145 -5.94 8.63 -0.14
C TRP A 145 -4.64 7.89 -0.42
N ARG A 146 -4.10 8.10 -1.63
CA ARG A 146 -2.83 7.52 -2.08
C ARG A 146 -1.71 8.56 -1.98
N LYS A 147 -0.51 8.15 -1.60
CA LYS A 147 0.71 8.92 -1.86
C LYS A 147 0.82 9.20 -3.37
N PRO A 148 1.20 10.38 -3.83
CA PRO A 148 1.75 11.51 -3.08
C PRO A 148 0.73 12.51 -2.52
N HIS A 149 -0.59 12.20 -2.50
CA HIS A 149 -1.59 13.14 -2.00
C HIS A 149 -1.33 13.46 -0.52
N PRO A 150 -1.32 14.76 -0.11
CA PRO A 150 -0.98 15.17 1.26
C PRO A 150 -1.83 14.48 2.33
N SER A 151 -3.11 14.23 2.06
CA SER A 151 -4.01 13.58 3.02
C SER A 151 -3.62 12.14 3.38
N ALA A 152 -2.82 11.45 2.55
CA ALA A 152 -2.27 10.15 2.92
C ALA A 152 -1.24 10.30 4.06
N PHE A 153 -0.36 11.29 3.95
CA PHE A 153 0.65 11.59 4.99
C PHE A 153 0.02 12.20 6.25
N GLU A 154 -1.00 13.05 6.07
CA GLU A 154 -1.77 13.62 7.20
C GLU A 154 -2.42 12.50 8.02
N ALA A 155 -3.06 11.53 7.38
CA ALA A 155 -3.67 10.39 8.06
C ALA A 155 -2.63 9.54 8.82
N ALA A 156 -1.45 9.32 8.24
CA ALA A 156 -0.37 8.60 8.93
C ALA A 156 0.20 9.39 10.11
N ALA A 157 0.37 10.70 9.95
CA ALA A 157 0.84 11.58 11.01
C ALA A 157 -0.15 11.62 12.19
N GLU A 158 -1.45 11.76 11.90
CA GLU A 158 -2.51 11.73 12.91
C GLU A 158 -2.52 10.41 13.68
N ALA A 159 -2.40 9.28 12.98
CA ALA A 159 -2.36 7.95 13.60
C ALA A 159 -1.15 7.77 14.55
N LEU A 160 -0.07 8.53 14.33
CA LEU A 160 1.13 8.56 15.19
C LEU A 160 1.13 9.72 16.21
N GLY A 161 0.06 10.50 16.29
CA GLY A 161 -0.06 11.63 17.22
C GLY A 161 0.88 12.79 16.91
N THR A 162 1.23 13.00 15.64
CA THR A 162 2.13 14.08 15.19
C THR A 162 1.51 14.86 14.01
N SER A 163 2.26 15.82 13.47
CA SER A 163 1.96 16.52 12.22
C SER A 163 2.90 16.04 11.11
N THR A 164 2.56 16.33 9.86
CA THR A 164 3.43 16.00 8.72
C THR A 164 4.81 16.63 8.82
N THR A 165 4.93 17.83 9.43
CA THR A 165 6.22 18.49 9.67
C THR A 165 7.11 17.76 10.68
N GLY A 166 6.53 16.92 11.54
CA GLY A 166 7.25 16.06 12.49
C GLY A 166 7.49 14.64 11.97
N LEU A 167 7.12 14.37 10.69
CA LEU A 167 7.16 13.04 10.08
C LEU A 167 8.35 12.91 9.13
N VAL A 168 9.07 11.80 9.24
CA VAL A 168 10.02 11.33 8.24
C VAL A 168 9.40 10.13 7.55
N HIS A 169 9.31 10.14 6.23
CA HIS A 169 8.85 9.01 5.44
C HIS A 169 10.01 8.33 4.73
N VAL A 170 10.11 7.03 4.86
CA VAL A 170 11.14 6.18 4.25
C VAL A 170 10.48 5.34 3.18
N GLY A 171 10.94 5.46 1.93
CA GLY A 171 10.34 4.77 0.79
C GLY A 171 11.30 4.63 -0.38
N ASP A 172 10.87 3.96 -1.44
CA ASP A 172 11.69 3.67 -2.64
C ASP A 172 11.25 4.45 -3.88
N ASP A 173 10.13 5.15 -3.82
CA ASP A 173 9.59 5.87 -4.97
C ASP A 173 9.48 7.39 -4.68
N ALA A 174 10.40 8.16 -5.24
CA ALA A 174 10.42 9.62 -5.08
C ALA A 174 9.16 10.32 -5.61
N GLU A 175 8.41 9.72 -6.57
CA GLU A 175 7.19 10.33 -7.13
C GLU A 175 6.01 10.17 -6.16
N THR A 176 5.91 9.06 -5.45
CA THR A 176 4.85 8.80 -4.49
C THR A 176 5.28 9.11 -3.06
N ASP A 177 6.35 8.51 -2.56
CA ASP A 177 6.85 8.65 -1.19
C ASP A 177 7.43 10.03 -0.94
N GLY A 178 8.13 10.59 -1.94
CA GLY A 178 8.69 11.94 -1.89
C GLY A 178 7.63 13.04 -1.76
N GLY A 179 6.35 12.74 -1.97
CA GLY A 179 5.23 13.67 -1.74
C GLY A 179 5.14 14.20 -0.30
N ILE A 180 5.74 13.51 0.68
CA ILE A 180 5.84 13.98 2.07
C ILE A 180 6.54 15.35 2.17
N VAL A 181 7.48 15.66 1.28
CA VAL A 181 8.21 16.94 1.27
C VAL A 181 7.25 18.10 0.99
N ALA A 182 6.32 17.93 0.05
CA ALA A 182 5.29 18.92 -0.23
C ALA A 182 4.29 19.08 0.93
N ALA A 183 4.13 18.07 1.77
CA ALA A 183 3.33 18.12 2.99
C ALA A 183 4.12 18.70 4.21
N GLY A 184 5.38 19.09 4.01
CA GLY A 184 6.23 19.72 5.01
C GLY A 184 7.07 18.76 5.85
N GLY A 185 7.03 17.45 5.55
CA GLY A 185 7.86 16.45 6.21
C GLY A 185 9.17 16.18 5.48
N ARG A 186 9.86 15.10 5.85
CA ARG A 186 11.14 14.70 5.28
C ARG A 186 11.01 13.34 4.58
N PHE A 187 11.73 13.18 3.47
CA PHE A 187 11.83 11.92 2.74
C PHE A 187 13.23 11.31 2.87
N VAL A 188 13.29 10.01 3.07
CA VAL A 188 14.52 9.20 2.99
C VAL A 188 14.31 8.16 1.90
N ASP A 189 15.08 8.28 0.83
CA ASP A 189 15.04 7.38 -0.33
C ASP A 189 15.92 6.16 -0.09
N VAL A 190 15.32 4.96 -0.04
CA VAL A 190 16.06 3.71 0.18
C VAL A 190 16.79 3.19 -1.07
N THR A 191 16.58 3.81 -2.21
CA THR A 191 17.37 3.54 -3.42
C THR A 191 18.75 4.20 -3.36
N GLU A 192 18.87 5.30 -2.58
CA GLU A 192 20.12 6.02 -2.33
C GLU A 192 20.71 5.66 -0.95
N THR A 193 19.84 5.51 0.06
CA THR A 193 20.22 5.19 1.45
C THR A 193 19.76 3.77 1.79
N PRO A 194 20.62 2.75 1.80
CA PRO A 194 20.19 1.38 2.09
C PRO A 194 19.57 1.28 3.48
N LEU A 195 18.63 0.35 3.67
CA LEU A 195 17.90 0.18 4.94
C LEU A 195 18.80 0.08 6.17
N SER A 196 19.98 -0.53 6.01
CA SER A 196 20.99 -0.62 7.08
C SER A 196 21.57 0.73 7.51
N ALA A 197 21.46 1.77 6.68
CA ALA A 197 21.96 3.12 6.94
C ALA A 197 20.85 4.11 7.35
N VAL A 198 19.57 3.73 7.21
CA VAL A 198 18.42 4.61 7.53
C VAL A 198 18.52 5.17 8.94
N VAL A 199 18.89 4.35 9.91
CA VAL A 199 19.02 4.78 11.33
C VAL A 199 20.06 5.88 11.48
N ALA A 200 21.21 5.77 10.81
CA ALA A 200 22.25 6.81 10.84
C ALA A 200 21.80 8.09 10.13
N GLU A 201 21.03 7.95 9.04
CA GLU A 201 20.44 9.09 8.33
C GLU A 201 19.42 9.85 9.18
N LEU A 202 18.64 9.12 9.99
CA LEU A 202 17.71 9.73 10.95
C LEU A 202 18.43 10.50 12.07
N GLU A 203 19.70 10.19 12.36
CA GLU A 203 20.53 10.87 13.39
C GLU A 203 21.23 12.11 12.84
N ALA A 204 21.66 12.11 11.60
CA ALA A 204 22.53 13.13 11.02
C ALA A 204 21.89 14.52 10.95
N GLU A 205 20.56 14.61 11.07
CA GLU A 205 19.80 15.85 10.86
C GLU A 205 18.96 16.27 12.10
N GLN A 206 19.34 15.84 13.30
CA GLN A 206 18.84 16.40 14.55
C GLN A 206 19.69 17.59 14.97
#